data_180a09a892b582f28d814ef66c9ed7ac
#
_entry.id   180a09a892b582f28d814ef66c9ed7ac
#
_cell.length_a   1.000
_cell.length_b   1.000
_cell.length_c   1.000
_cell.angle_alpha   90.00
_cell.angle_beta   90.00
_cell.angle_gamma   90.00
#
_symmetry.space_group_name_H-M   'P 1'
#
loop_
_entity.id
_entity.type
_entity.pdbx_description
1 polymer ?
#
loop_
_entity_poly.entity_id
_entity_poly.type
_entity_poly.pdbx_seq_one_letter_code
_entity_poly.pdbx_strand_id
1 'polypeptide(L)'
;MRFVSSRPVLFLAVSALALSLAAPSPAQEAPEPAPETPAEAPADAQDVEPNGDPVPHIIIADEPETPEEPKVAPIPAVWAPIPLDAQKNSAYGLYLAARNALTSGESAVGAAYLARVYALTPEQPRVREQAFTAALLAGDLDEAGRIAPTDPEVSPVIVQAGRLVQAVQAYAGGDARRADDLLKAAPVGEPHDRAGFYVQGWIAAAAKDWDRALAMPPTDFDPVSALVARSNRARLLEQRRRYDEADAEWRDLTSHAIAGALFRQPYGEFLERRGRRDEALVQYDAAVTAGTADRRVIQGRERVLAKGRPPALPSFREGAAQALRTAADQMIAQRAHEFGVVYLRLAQNLDPSDNTQLLVGQTLIQGGIEPAGRAALAQVSEASPALYAAARIQTAISLGKADRDEEALAELRRAAAVRPDEAGVAYMLAGQLMQMNRYEEALDLLNGPLLNTADQGYEVHFLRGAAYESLDRDTEAEAELWAALQMQPDNPTLLNYLGYLWVDTGARVQEGAAMIARAHAAEPKDGNIQDSLGWAQFRQGQYEAAVVNLEGAVDKEPANAEINDHLGDAYWAVGRQREAGFQWNRVLTLDVDDKRKAEVEGKLRDRLGQDPTGDKGLGSAGGATD
;
A
#
# COMPACT_ATOMS: atom_id res chain seq x y z
N MET A 1 22.20 5.87 27.05
CA MET A 1 20.74 5.86 26.82
C MET A 1 20.54 6.29 25.40
N ARG A 2 20.01 5.48 24.54
CA ARG A 2 20.10 5.68 23.09
C ARG A 2 18.78 5.42 22.45
N PHE A 3 18.46 6.25 21.46
CA PHE A 3 17.29 6.06 20.65
C PHE A 3 17.30 4.64 20.06
N VAL A 4 16.60 3.70 20.70
CA VAL A 4 16.03 2.58 19.98
C VAL A 4 14.90 3.19 19.18
N SER A 5 15.18 3.46 17.90
CA SER A 5 14.28 4.14 16.98
C SER A 5 12.87 3.58 17.13
N SER A 6 11.94 4.42 17.53
CA SER A 6 10.54 4.11 17.32
C SER A 6 10.36 3.88 15.81
N ARG A 7 10.01 2.65 15.43
CA ARG A 7 9.87 2.15 14.04
C ARG A 7 9.19 3.11 13.04
N PRO A 8 8.28 4.05 13.44
CA PRO A 8 7.61 4.92 12.48
C PRO A 8 8.47 6.03 11.85
N VAL A 9 9.44 6.61 12.54
CA VAL A 9 10.16 7.79 12.04
C VAL A 9 11.18 7.44 10.96
N LEU A 10 11.88 6.31 11.11
CA LEU A 10 12.84 5.85 10.11
C LEU A 10 12.13 5.37 8.82
N PHE A 11 10.95 4.74 8.97
CA PHE A 11 10.16 4.24 7.86
C PHE A 11 9.58 5.38 7.00
N LEU A 12 9.18 6.50 7.59
CA LEU A 12 8.68 7.67 6.86
C LEU A 12 9.77 8.35 6.02
N ALA A 13 10.98 8.49 6.55
CA ALA A 13 12.10 9.08 5.80
C ALA A 13 12.54 8.20 4.60
N VAL A 14 12.54 6.88 4.77
CA VAL A 14 12.89 5.91 3.72
C VAL A 14 11.76 5.78 2.69
N SER A 15 10.49 5.84 3.12
CA SER A 15 9.32 5.74 2.22
C SER A 15 9.15 6.96 1.33
N ALA A 16 9.50 8.17 1.78
CA ALA A 16 9.37 9.39 0.98
C ALA A 16 10.30 9.40 -0.25
N LEU A 17 11.51 8.83 -0.14
CA LEU A 17 12.44 8.72 -1.27
C LEU A 17 12.02 7.65 -2.28
N ALA A 18 11.41 6.54 -1.82
CA ALA A 18 10.89 5.48 -2.69
C ALA A 18 9.74 5.96 -3.57
N LEU A 19 8.89 6.85 -3.07
CA LEU A 19 7.79 7.46 -3.83
C LEU A 19 8.28 8.39 -4.94
N SER A 20 9.42 9.06 -4.78
CA SER A 20 9.98 9.94 -5.81
C SER A 20 10.59 9.20 -7.00
N LEU A 21 10.98 7.92 -6.83
CA LEU A 21 11.53 7.08 -7.90
C LEU A 21 10.47 6.32 -8.70
N ALA A 22 9.23 6.22 -8.20
CA ALA A 22 8.15 5.42 -8.78
C ALA A 22 6.88 6.24 -9.13
N ALA A 23 6.82 7.54 -8.84
CA ALA A 23 5.60 8.32 -9.00
C ALA A 23 5.42 8.87 -10.42
N PRO A 24 4.25 8.68 -11.03
CA PRO A 24 3.73 9.70 -11.94
C PRO A 24 3.40 10.96 -11.12
N SER A 25 3.70 12.15 -11.65
CA SER A 25 3.52 13.45 -11.03
C SER A 25 2.23 13.61 -10.20
N PRO A 26 2.27 14.34 -9.07
CA PRO A 26 1.10 14.57 -8.24
C PRO A 26 0.07 15.41 -8.99
N ALA A 27 -1.16 14.92 -9.03
CA ALA A 27 -2.32 15.74 -9.33
C ALA A 27 -2.53 16.70 -8.15
N GLN A 28 -2.72 17.99 -8.45
CA GLN A 28 -3.01 19.02 -7.47
C GLN A 28 -4.18 18.65 -6.57
N GLU A 29 -3.99 18.84 -5.27
CA GLU A 29 -5.03 18.71 -4.26
C GLU A 29 -6.23 19.61 -4.59
N ALA A 30 -7.41 19.01 -4.62
CA ALA A 30 -8.67 19.73 -4.58
C ALA A 30 -8.95 20.14 -3.12
N PRO A 31 -9.60 21.30 -2.88
CA PRO A 31 -9.84 21.78 -1.52
C PRO A 31 -10.80 20.88 -0.76
N GLU A 32 -10.50 20.64 0.52
CA GLU A 32 -11.33 19.90 1.46
C GLU A 32 -12.75 20.46 1.57
N PRO A 33 -13.79 19.60 1.61
CA PRO A 33 -15.11 20.03 2.00
C PRO A 33 -15.17 20.25 3.52
N ALA A 34 -15.89 21.31 3.92
CA ALA A 34 -16.12 21.72 5.29
C ALA A 34 -16.80 20.61 6.14
N PRO A 35 -16.56 20.56 7.46
CA PRO A 35 -17.07 19.50 8.32
C PRO A 35 -18.58 19.58 8.49
N GLU A 36 -19.27 18.48 8.20
CA GLU A 36 -20.69 18.31 8.53
C GLU A 36 -20.87 18.03 10.03
N THR A 37 -21.82 18.71 10.62
CA THR A 37 -22.26 18.60 12.01
C THR A 37 -22.92 17.23 12.24
N PRO A 38 -22.70 16.56 13.40
CA PRO A 38 -23.34 15.28 13.68
C PRO A 38 -24.83 15.44 13.97
N ALA A 39 -25.64 14.62 13.31
CA ALA A 39 -27.05 14.50 13.59
C ALA A 39 -27.28 13.70 14.88
N GLU A 40 -28.15 14.22 15.73
CA GLU A 40 -28.60 13.60 16.98
C GLU A 40 -29.28 12.25 16.75
N ALA A 41 -28.91 11.27 17.58
CA ALA A 41 -29.58 9.98 17.68
C ALA A 41 -30.85 10.11 18.55
N PRO A 42 -31.96 9.44 18.20
CA PRO A 42 -33.12 9.40 19.08
C PRO A 42 -32.91 8.38 20.20
N ALA A 43 -33.15 8.84 21.43
CA ALA A 43 -33.32 7.99 22.61
C ALA A 43 -34.69 7.32 22.53
N ASP A 44 -34.71 5.99 22.75
CA ASP A 44 -35.73 5.28 23.51
C ASP A 44 -35.42 3.76 23.45
N ALA A 45 -34.87 3.26 24.52
CA ALA A 45 -34.90 1.83 24.84
C ALA A 45 -35.62 1.64 26.18
N GLN A 46 -36.84 1.17 26.12
CA GLN A 46 -37.61 0.78 27.29
C GLN A 46 -37.16 -0.58 27.82
N ASP A 47 -36.93 -0.63 29.11
CA ASP A 47 -36.70 -1.85 29.90
C ASP A 47 -37.86 -2.84 29.80
N VAL A 48 -37.53 -4.10 29.52
CA VAL A 48 -38.45 -5.23 29.65
C VAL A 48 -37.88 -6.21 30.67
N GLU A 49 -38.54 -6.32 31.81
CA GLU A 49 -38.26 -7.32 32.83
C GLU A 49 -38.56 -8.74 32.37
N PRO A 50 -37.83 -9.76 32.83
CA PRO A 50 -38.10 -11.14 32.49
C PRO A 50 -39.17 -11.76 33.41
N ASN A 51 -40.31 -12.11 32.84
CA ASN A 51 -41.29 -12.96 33.51
C ASN A 51 -40.82 -14.42 33.49
N GLY A 52 -40.73 -14.98 34.70
CA GLY A 52 -40.46 -16.40 34.90
C GLY A 52 -41.72 -17.23 34.72
N ASP A 53 -41.63 -18.29 33.95
CA ASP A 53 -42.60 -19.38 33.92
C ASP A 53 -42.02 -20.66 34.55
N PRO A 54 -42.88 -21.48 35.21
CA PRO A 54 -42.45 -22.50 36.16
C PRO A 54 -42.02 -23.80 35.48
N VAL A 55 -41.04 -24.45 36.09
CA VAL A 55 -40.48 -25.75 35.71
C VAL A 55 -41.55 -26.84 35.87
N PRO A 56 -41.82 -27.70 34.88
CA PRO A 56 -42.72 -28.84 35.05
C PRO A 56 -41.99 -29.99 35.76
N HIS A 57 -42.69 -30.56 36.77
CA HIS A 57 -42.29 -31.76 37.50
C HIS A 57 -42.24 -32.99 36.59
N ILE A 58 -41.15 -33.75 36.71
CA ILE A 58 -41.02 -35.09 36.06
C ILE A 58 -41.85 -36.08 36.87
N ILE A 59 -42.84 -36.68 36.21
CA ILE A 59 -43.53 -37.89 36.68
C ILE A 59 -42.80 -39.09 36.14
N ILE A 60 -42.25 -39.91 37.03
CA ILE A 60 -41.64 -41.21 36.71
C ILE A 60 -42.78 -42.22 36.61
N ALA A 61 -42.99 -42.81 35.45
CA ALA A 61 -43.86 -43.98 35.26
C ALA A 61 -43.00 -45.14 34.75
N ASP A 62 -43.21 -46.30 35.33
CA ASP A 62 -42.46 -47.54 35.21
C ASP A 62 -42.77 -48.30 33.92
N GLU A 63 -41.79 -49.10 33.56
CA GLU A 63 -41.72 -50.35 32.79
C GLU A 63 -41.30 -50.29 31.30
N PRO A 64 -40.48 -51.26 30.89
CA PRO A 64 -39.70 -51.14 29.63
C PRO A 64 -40.45 -51.83 28.47
N GLU A 65 -40.89 -51.03 27.53
CA GLU A 65 -41.20 -51.53 26.18
C GLU A 65 -39.91 -51.72 25.38
N THR A 66 -39.79 -52.87 24.71
CA THR A 66 -38.72 -53.23 23.80
C THR A 66 -38.47 -52.08 22.82
N PRO A 67 -37.19 -51.70 22.60
CA PRO A 67 -36.88 -50.61 21.67
C PRO A 67 -37.25 -51.02 20.24
N GLU A 68 -38.33 -50.43 19.69
CA GLU A 68 -38.44 -50.35 18.24
C GLU A 68 -37.23 -49.60 17.69
N GLU A 69 -36.52 -50.21 16.74
CA GLU A 69 -35.44 -49.52 16.04
C GLU A 69 -35.95 -48.17 15.55
N PRO A 70 -35.25 -47.06 15.83
CA PRO A 70 -35.72 -45.76 15.39
C PRO A 70 -35.80 -45.75 13.88
N LYS A 71 -37.01 -45.65 13.34
CA LYS A 71 -37.25 -45.37 11.93
C LYS A 71 -36.60 -44.04 11.66
N VAL A 72 -35.35 -44.07 11.10
CA VAL A 72 -34.64 -42.88 10.66
C VAL A 72 -35.54 -42.16 9.67
N ALA A 73 -36.07 -41.03 10.08
CA ALA A 73 -36.88 -40.20 9.18
C ALA A 73 -36.06 -39.89 7.93
N PRO A 74 -36.65 -39.99 6.72
CA PRO A 74 -35.92 -39.67 5.51
C PRO A 74 -35.37 -38.26 5.63
N ILE A 75 -34.06 -38.11 5.37
CA ILE A 75 -33.38 -36.82 5.40
C ILE A 75 -34.16 -35.87 4.47
N PRO A 76 -34.66 -34.73 4.96
CA PRO A 76 -35.34 -33.77 4.13
C PRO A 76 -34.51 -33.46 2.87
N ALA A 77 -35.12 -33.22 1.72
CA ALA A 77 -34.39 -32.93 0.46
C ALA A 77 -33.41 -31.73 0.61
N VAL A 78 -33.72 -30.81 1.53
CA VAL A 78 -32.84 -29.69 1.92
C VAL A 78 -31.56 -30.14 2.62
N TRP A 79 -31.51 -31.36 3.12
CA TRP A 79 -30.38 -32.01 3.81
C TRP A 79 -29.82 -33.16 2.94
N ALA A 80 -30.05 -33.12 1.65
CA ALA A 80 -29.47 -34.09 0.70
C ALA A 80 -27.96 -34.20 0.87
N PRO A 81 -27.35 -35.32 0.53
CA PRO A 81 -25.91 -35.52 0.70
C PRO A 81 -25.13 -34.32 0.17
N ILE A 82 -24.29 -33.77 1.01
CA ILE A 82 -23.46 -32.62 0.65
C ILE A 82 -22.67 -32.95 -0.62
N PRO A 83 -22.73 -32.14 -1.68
CA PRO A 83 -21.95 -32.38 -2.88
C PRO A 83 -20.47 -32.44 -2.55
N LEU A 84 -19.79 -33.47 -3.05
CA LEU A 84 -18.36 -33.68 -2.88
C LEU A 84 -17.67 -33.62 -4.23
N ASP A 85 -16.49 -33.03 -4.25
CA ASP A 85 -15.62 -33.08 -5.43
C ASP A 85 -14.91 -34.44 -5.58
N ALA A 86 -14.11 -34.59 -6.63
CA ALA A 86 -13.37 -35.81 -6.91
C ALA A 86 -12.39 -36.22 -5.80
N GLN A 87 -11.96 -35.26 -4.97
CA GLN A 87 -11.07 -35.45 -3.81
C GLN A 87 -11.84 -35.64 -2.49
N LYS A 88 -13.16 -35.80 -2.55
CA LYS A 88 -14.08 -35.96 -1.41
C LYS A 88 -14.15 -34.73 -0.47
N ASN A 89 -13.86 -33.54 -0.97
CA ASN A 89 -14.07 -32.30 -0.24
C ASN A 89 -15.49 -31.79 -0.46
N SER A 90 -16.15 -31.35 0.61
CA SER A 90 -17.46 -30.71 0.52
C SER A 90 -17.38 -29.27 0.03
N ALA A 91 -18.44 -28.76 -0.59
CA ALA A 91 -18.55 -27.35 -0.98
C ALA A 91 -18.30 -26.41 0.23
N TYR A 92 -18.82 -26.76 1.40
CA TYR A 92 -18.62 -25.99 2.63
C TYR A 92 -17.14 -25.98 3.07
N GLY A 93 -16.48 -27.14 3.09
CA GLY A 93 -15.06 -27.25 3.45
C GLY A 93 -14.16 -26.47 2.49
N LEU A 94 -14.43 -26.57 1.17
CA LEU A 94 -13.74 -25.80 0.14
C LEU A 94 -13.97 -24.30 0.28
N TYR A 95 -15.19 -23.88 0.65
CA TYR A 95 -15.50 -22.46 0.87
C TYR A 95 -14.72 -21.89 2.06
N LEU A 96 -14.64 -22.61 3.17
CA LEU A 96 -13.84 -22.20 4.33
C LEU A 96 -12.34 -22.15 3.99
N ALA A 97 -11.84 -23.15 3.25
CA ALA A 97 -10.46 -23.16 2.78
C ALA A 97 -10.16 -21.97 1.84
N ALA A 98 -11.11 -21.66 0.95
CA ALA A 98 -11.01 -20.49 0.07
C ALA A 98 -10.95 -19.18 0.86
N ARG A 99 -11.84 -19.02 1.84
CA ARG A 99 -11.84 -17.82 2.69
C ARG A 99 -10.54 -17.67 3.47
N ASN A 100 -10.04 -18.75 4.04
CA ASN A 100 -8.75 -18.74 4.72
C ASN A 100 -7.62 -18.35 3.76
N ALA A 101 -7.54 -18.96 2.59
CA ALA A 101 -6.52 -18.63 1.58
C ALA A 101 -6.61 -17.15 1.13
N LEU A 102 -7.81 -16.61 0.92
CA LEU A 102 -7.99 -15.21 0.54
C LEU A 102 -7.57 -14.25 1.66
N THR A 103 -7.90 -14.56 2.92
CA THR A 103 -7.49 -13.73 4.07
C THR A 103 -6.00 -13.84 4.35
N SER A 104 -5.38 -14.99 4.11
CA SER A 104 -3.92 -15.16 4.15
C SER A 104 -3.21 -14.59 2.91
N GLY A 105 -3.99 -14.10 1.92
CA GLY A 105 -3.50 -13.48 0.69
C GLY A 105 -3.02 -14.44 -0.39
N GLU A 106 -3.31 -15.72 -0.25
CA GLU A 106 -3.08 -16.74 -1.26
C GLU A 106 -4.20 -16.70 -2.34
N SER A 107 -4.30 -15.55 -3.05
CA SER A 107 -5.44 -15.24 -3.93
C SER A 107 -5.65 -16.31 -5.01
N ALA A 108 -4.58 -16.87 -5.60
CA ALA A 108 -4.69 -17.92 -6.60
C ALA A 108 -5.26 -19.22 -6.02
N VAL A 109 -4.85 -19.59 -4.80
CA VAL A 109 -5.35 -20.77 -4.08
C VAL A 109 -6.82 -20.56 -3.71
N GLY A 110 -7.15 -19.39 -3.18
CA GLY A 110 -8.51 -19.00 -2.82
C GLY A 110 -9.46 -19.02 -4.03
N ALA A 111 -9.02 -18.48 -5.17
CA ALA A 111 -9.77 -18.50 -6.42
C ALA A 111 -9.99 -19.94 -6.92
N ALA A 112 -8.97 -20.80 -6.90
CA ALA A 112 -9.09 -22.20 -7.29
C ALA A 112 -10.07 -22.98 -6.39
N TYR A 113 -10.08 -22.73 -5.09
CA TYR A 113 -11.07 -23.31 -4.19
C TYR A 113 -12.49 -22.81 -4.48
N LEU A 114 -12.69 -21.50 -4.71
CA LEU A 114 -14.01 -20.95 -5.06
C LEU A 114 -14.53 -21.48 -6.39
N ALA A 115 -13.66 -21.67 -7.39
CA ALA A 115 -14.04 -22.31 -8.66
C ALA A 115 -14.57 -23.73 -8.43
N ARG A 116 -13.94 -24.51 -7.54
CA ARG A 116 -14.41 -25.85 -7.15
C ARG A 116 -15.72 -25.79 -6.36
N VAL A 117 -15.89 -24.81 -5.46
CA VAL A 117 -17.18 -24.60 -4.78
C VAL A 117 -18.29 -24.34 -5.80
N TYR A 118 -18.05 -23.42 -6.74
CA TYR A 118 -19.02 -23.12 -7.80
C TYR A 118 -19.34 -24.34 -8.66
N ALA A 119 -18.36 -25.16 -9.00
CA ALA A 119 -18.59 -26.40 -9.76
C ALA A 119 -19.50 -27.40 -9.01
N LEU A 120 -19.50 -27.38 -7.67
CA LEU A 120 -20.37 -28.22 -6.83
C LEU A 120 -21.74 -27.58 -6.56
N THR A 121 -21.88 -26.28 -6.71
CA THR A 121 -23.11 -25.51 -6.40
C THR A 121 -23.39 -24.47 -7.49
N PRO A 122 -23.56 -24.90 -8.77
CA PRO A 122 -23.67 -23.98 -9.90
C PRO A 122 -24.97 -23.16 -9.89
N GLU A 123 -25.96 -23.59 -9.12
CA GLU A 123 -27.25 -22.92 -8.92
C GLU A 123 -27.17 -21.73 -7.93
N GLN A 124 -25.99 -21.49 -7.29
CA GLN A 124 -25.87 -20.45 -6.31
C GLN A 124 -25.22 -19.16 -6.90
N PRO A 125 -26.00 -18.08 -7.17
CA PRO A 125 -25.50 -16.87 -7.83
C PRO A 125 -24.39 -16.19 -7.03
N ARG A 126 -24.50 -16.14 -5.69
CA ARG A 126 -23.48 -15.53 -4.81
C ARG A 126 -22.14 -16.25 -4.84
N VAL A 127 -22.15 -17.59 -4.93
CA VAL A 127 -20.91 -18.37 -5.06
C VAL A 127 -20.27 -18.08 -6.41
N ARG A 128 -21.06 -18.01 -7.48
CA ARG A 128 -20.57 -17.63 -8.82
C ARG A 128 -19.93 -16.25 -8.82
N GLU A 129 -20.56 -15.25 -8.20
CA GLU A 129 -20.05 -13.90 -8.06
C GLU A 129 -18.70 -13.87 -7.34
N GLN A 130 -18.60 -14.58 -6.20
CA GLN A 130 -17.36 -14.66 -5.42
C GLN A 130 -16.24 -15.38 -6.19
N ALA A 131 -16.56 -16.49 -6.87
CA ALA A 131 -15.60 -17.22 -7.68
C ALA A 131 -15.08 -16.37 -8.85
N PHE A 132 -15.98 -15.65 -9.52
CA PHE A 132 -15.64 -14.73 -10.61
C PHE A 132 -14.72 -13.60 -10.13
N THR A 133 -15.07 -12.93 -9.04
CA THR A 133 -14.26 -11.83 -8.47
C THR A 133 -12.89 -12.33 -8.03
N ALA A 134 -12.83 -13.48 -7.35
CA ALA A 134 -11.56 -14.07 -6.92
C ALA A 134 -10.68 -14.46 -8.11
N ALA A 135 -11.25 -15.04 -9.17
CA ALA A 135 -10.50 -15.36 -10.39
C ALA A 135 -9.92 -14.11 -11.06
N LEU A 136 -10.71 -13.02 -11.14
CA LEU A 136 -10.23 -11.73 -11.67
C LEU A 136 -9.06 -11.15 -10.87
N LEU A 137 -9.18 -11.11 -9.55
CA LEU A 137 -8.14 -10.57 -8.69
C LEU A 137 -6.87 -11.45 -8.71
N ALA A 138 -7.03 -12.76 -8.79
CA ALA A 138 -5.92 -13.69 -8.96
C ALA A 138 -5.25 -13.59 -10.35
N GLY A 139 -6.00 -13.10 -11.36
CA GLY A 139 -5.55 -13.01 -12.75
C GLY A 139 -5.84 -14.26 -13.58
N ASP A 140 -6.67 -15.16 -13.08
CA ASP A 140 -7.19 -16.29 -13.85
C ASP A 140 -8.36 -15.84 -14.74
N LEU A 141 -8.00 -15.19 -15.84
CA LEU A 141 -8.98 -14.60 -16.74
C LEU A 141 -9.73 -15.66 -17.57
N ASP A 142 -9.15 -16.82 -17.79
CA ASP A 142 -9.80 -17.93 -18.49
C ASP A 142 -10.96 -18.48 -17.66
N GLU A 143 -10.71 -18.73 -16.37
CA GLU A 143 -11.77 -19.12 -15.46
C GLU A 143 -12.80 -18.01 -15.27
N ALA A 144 -12.37 -16.76 -15.07
CA ALA A 144 -13.27 -15.62 -14.96
C ALA A 144 -14.19 -15.49 -16.19
N GLY A 145 -13.66 -15.61 -17.40
CA GLY A 145 -14.45 -15.57 -18.64
C GLY A 145 -15.44 -16.72 -18.74
N ARG A 146 -15.07 -17.91 -18.27
CA ARG A 146 -15.90 -19.12 -18.29
C ARG A 146 -17.09 -19.03 -17.33
N ILE A 147 -16.87 -18.47 -16.12
CA ILE A 147 -17.89 -18.37 -15.07
C ILE A 147 -18.56 -17.01 -14.99
N ALA A 148 -18.26 -16.10 -15.93
CA ALA A 148 -18.80 -14.74 -15.93
C ALA A 148 -20.32 -14.76 -15.75
N PRO A 149 -20.86 -14.06 -14.72
CA PRO A 149 -22.28 -14.14 -14.41
C PRO A 149 -23.13 -13.38 -15.42
N THR A 150 -24.28 -13.95 -15.71
CA THR A 150 -25.29 -13.35 -16.60
C THR A 150 -26.66 -13.26 -15.93
N ASP A 151 -26.78 -13.78 -14.71
CA ASP A 151 -28.03 -13.91 -13.99
C ASP A 151 -28.48 -12.55 -13.42
N PRO A 152 -29.80 -12.24 -13.50
CA PRO A 152 -30.32 -10.98 -12.99
C PRO A 152 -30.26 -10.85 -11.45
N GLU A 153 -30.03 -11.95 -10.73
CA GLU A 153 -29.87 -11.98 -9.26
C GLU A 153 -28.46 -11.59 -8.81
N VAL A 154 -27.50 -11.57 -9.73
CA VAL A 154 -26.11 -11.10 -9.47
C VAL A 154 -26.07 -9.59 -9.57
N SER A 155 -25.18 -8.97 -8.78
CA SER A 155 -24.94 -7.52 -8.82
C SER A 155 -24.73 -7.03 -10.27
N PRO A 156 -25.44 -5.98 -10.71
CA PRO A 156 -25.24 -5.40 -12.04
C PRO A 156 -23.77 -5.06 -12.34
N VAL A 157 -23.04 -4.57 -11.35
CA VAL A 157 -21.59 -4.26 -11.46
C VAL A 157 -20.81 -5.50 -11.92
N ILE A 158 -21.07 -6.65 -11.31
CA ILE A 158 -20.38 -7.91 -11.64
C ILE A 158 -20.80 -8.44 -13.01
N VAL A 159 -22.06 -8.30 -13.38
CA VAL A 159 -22.53 -8.67 -14.72
C VAL A 159 -21.84 -7.83 -15.80
N GLN A 160 -21.70 -6.52 -15.59
CA GLN A 160 -21.01 -5.63 -16.53
C GLN A 160 -19.51 -5.96 -16.63
N ALA A 161 -18.85 -6.25 -15.50
CA ALA A 161 -17.48 -6.75 -15.50
C ALA A 161 -17.37 -8.05 -16.31
N GLY A 162 -18.30 -8.98 -16.13
CA GLY A 162 -18.36 -10.25 -16.87
C GLY A 162 -18.44 -10.05 -18.39
N ARG A 163 -19.27 -9.11 -18.86
CA ARG A 163 -19.38 -8.75 -20.29
C ARG A 163 -18.05 -8.23 -20.85
N LEU A 164 -17.39 -7.31 -20.11
CA LEU A 164 -16.10 -6.79 -20.51
C LEU A 164 -15.04 -7.90 -20.58
N VAL A 165 -14.98 -8.76 -19.55
CA VAL A 165 -14.04 -9.89 -19.50
C VAL A 165 -14.26 -10.83 -20.69
N GLN A 166 -15.50 -11.26 -20.97
CA GLN A 166 -15.78 -12.16 -22.08
C GLN A 166 -15.39 -11.58 -23.45
N ALA A 167 -15.67 -10.28 -23.66
CA ALA A 167 -15.28 -9.62 -24.90
C ALA A 167 -13.76 -9.53 -25.05
N VAL A 168 -13.06 -9.12 -23.99
CA VAL A 168 -11.59 -9.02 -24.02
C VAL A 168 -10.94 -10.39 -24.16
N GLN A 169 -11.47 -11.43 -23.53
CA GLN A 169 -10.98 -12.80 -23.68
C GLN A 169 -11.17 -13.35 -25.10
N ALA A 170 -12.33 -13.12 -25.70
CA ALA A 170 -12.55 -13.48 -27.12
C ALA A 170 -11.53 -12.79 -28.04
N TYR A 171 -11.26 -11.51 -27.77
CA TYR A 171 -10.27 -10.74 -28.52
C TYR A 171 -8.83 -11.23 -28.28
N ALA A 172 -8.46 -11.53 -27.03
CA ALA A 172 -7.17 -12.11 -26.66
C ALA A 172 -6.94 -13.46 -27.35
N GLY A 173 -7.98 -14.28 -27.47
CA GLY A 173 -7.99 -15.55 -28.21
C GLY A 173 -7.90 -15.41 -29.74
N GLY A 174 -7.88 -14.17 -30.27
CA GLY A 174 -7.72 -13.89 -31.72
C GLY A 174 -9.05 -13.75 -32.47
N ASP A 175 -10.20 -13.87 -31.80
CA ASP A 175 -11.52 -13.74 -32.42
C ASP A 175 -12.11 -12.33 -32.22
N ALA A 176 -11.58 -11.36 -32.96
CA ALA A 176 -12.04 -9.98 -32.90
C ALA A 176 -13.52 -9.81 -33.29
N ARG A 177 -14.02 -10.65 -34.23
CA ARG A 177 -15.43 -10.60 -34.63
C ARG A 177 -16.35 -11.02 -33.51
N ARG A 178 -16.06 -12.15 -32.87
CA ARG A 178 -16.82 -12.62 -31.71
C ARG A 178 -16.81 -11.60 -30.58
N ALA A 179 -15.64 -10.99 -30.31
CA ALA A 179 -15.52 -9.94 -29.29
C ALA A 179 -16.42 -8.74 -29.58
N ASP A 180 -16.43 -8.27 -30.84
CA ASP A 180 -17.25 -7.16 -31.30
C ASP A 180 -18.75 -7.52 -31.26
N ASP A 181 -19.13 -8.74 -31.66
CA ASP A 181 -20.51 -9.23 -31.61
C ASP A 181 -21.00 -9.32 -30.15
N LEU A 182 -20.17 -9.75 -29.20
CA LEU A 182 -20.52 -9.76 -27.77
C LEU A 182 -20.85 -8.34 -27.27
N LEU A 183 -20.01 -7.36 -27.61
CA LEU A 183 -20.21 -5.96 -27.20
C LEU A 183 -21.40 -5.29 -27.92
N LYS A 184 -21.78 -5.77 -29.11
CA LYS A 184 -23.00 -5.33 -29.82
C LYS A 184 -24.25 -5.89 -29.16
N ALA A 185 -24.23 -7.17 -28.85
CA ALA A 185 -25.39 -7.86 -28.26
C ALA A 185 -25.71 -7.37 -26.85
N ALA A 186 -24.67 -7.08 -26.08
CA ALA A 186 -24.77 -6.61 -24.70
C ALA A 186 -23.68 -5.58 -24.40
N PRO A 187 -23.92 -4.29 -24.67
CA PRO A 187 -22.97 -3.22 -24.33
C PRO A 187 -22.63 -3.22 -22.85
N VAL A 188 -21.40 -2.88 -22.53
CA VAL A 188 -20.95 -2.74 -21.15
C VAL A 188 -21.54 -1.46 -20.55
N GLY A 189 -22.26 -1.60 -19.45
CA GLY A 189 -22.86 -0.48 -18.71
C GLY A 189 -22.05 -0.08 -17.47
N GLU A 190 -22.59 0.90 -16.72
CA GLU A 190 -21.96 1.38 -15.49
C GLU A 190 -21.70 0.26 -14.46
N PRO A 191 -20.59 0.38 -13.71
CA PRO A 191 -19.55 1.42 -13.72
C PRO A 191 -18.43 1.14 -14.74
N HIS A 192 -18.56 0.14 -15.60
CA HIS A 192 -17.55 -0.31 -16.56
C HIS A 192 -17.74 0.26 -17.98
N ASP A 193 -18.73 1.12 -18.19
CA ASP A 193 -19.13 1.71 -19.47
C ASP A 193 -17.98 2.44 -20.17
N ARG A 194 -17.17 3.21 -19.43
CA ARG A 194 -16.02 3.94 -19.96
C ARG A 194 -14.93 3.00 -20.47
N ALA A 195 -14.55 2.03 -19.64
CA ALA A 195 -13.56 1.00 -20.02
C ALA A 195 -14.07 0.20 -21.24
N GLY A 196 -15.37 -0.17 -21.21
CA GLY A 196 -16.04 -0.85 -22.32
C GLY A 196 -15.98 -0.03 -23.61
N PHE A 197 -16.29 1.27 -23.55
CA PHE A 197 -16.23 2.15 -24.72
C PHE A 197 -14.81 2.35 -25.24
N TYR A 198 -13.81 2.52 -24.34
CA TYR A 198 -12.42 2.73 -24.75
C TYR A 198 -11.88 1.50 -25.50
N VAL A 199 -12.15 0.29 -25.03
CA VAL A 199 -11.67 -0.93 -25.68
C VAL A 199 -12.47 -1.31 -26.92
N GLN A 200 -13.77 -0.99 -26.94
CA GLN A 200 -14.69 -1.31 -28.05
C GLN A 200 -14.19 -0.77 -29.40
N GLY A 201 -13.69 0.48 -29.44
CA GLY A 201 -13.19 1.08 -30.68
C GLY A 201 -12.05 0.27 -31.31
N TRP A 202 -11.14 -0.23 -30.50
CA TRP A 202 -10.01 -1.04 -30.94
C TRP A 202 -10.45 -2.45 -31.40
N ILE A 203 -11.37 -3.08 -30.67
CA ILE A 203 -11.94 -4.39 -31.03
C ILE A 203 -12.72 -4.27 -32.36
N ALA A 204 -13.57 -3.25 -32.49
CA ALA A 204 -14.34 -3.00 -33.71
C ALA A 204 -13.42 -2.74 -34.93
N ALA A 205 -12.33 -1.98 -34.75
CA ALA A 205 -11.35 -1.77 -35.80
C ALA A 205 -10.67 -3.09 -36.24
N ALA A 206 -10.30 -3.93 -35.27
CA ALA A 206 -9.76 -5.27 -35.54
C ALA A 206 -10.76 -6.18 -36.24
N ALA A 207 -12.05 -6.07 -35.93
CA ALA A 207 -13.17 -6.75 -36.59
C ALA A 207 -13.53 -6.13 -37.97
N LYS A 208 -12.89 -5.00 -38.34
CA LYS A 208 -13.14 -4.19 -39.54
C LYS A 208 -14.48 -3.42 -39.55
N ASP A 209 -15.13 -3.28 -38.41
CA ASP A 209 -16.28 -2.42 -38.20
C ASP A 209 -15.82 -0.97 -37.91
N TRP A 210 -15.51 -0.23 -38.97
CA TRP A 210 -14.94 1.12 -38.84
C TRP A 210 -15.96 2.17 -38.41
N ASP A 211 -17.22 1.98 -38.66
CA ASP A 211 -18.28 2.91 -38.23
C ASP A 211 -18.35 2.93 -36.70
N ARG A 212 -18.31 1.76 -36.11
CA ARG A 212 -18.31 1.60 -34.66
C ARG A 212 -16.95 1.96 -34.04
N ALA A 213 -15.86 1.61 -34.70
CA ALA A 213 -14.51 1.96 -34.26
C ALA A 213 -14.29 3.48 -34.13
N LEU A 214 -14.92 4.25 -34.98
CA LEU A 214 -14.79 5.71 -35.04
C LEU A 214 -16.01 6.45 -34.44
N ALA A 215 -16.86 5.75 -33.69
CA ALA A 215 -18.00 6.37 -33.01
C ALA A 215 -17.54 7.47 -32.03
N MET A 216 -18.32 8.52 -31.94
CA MET A 216 -18.12 9.56 -30.92
C MET A 216 -18.52 9.02 -29.54
N PRO A 217 -17.85 9.50 -28.47
CA PRO A 217 -18.25 9.11 -27.13
C PRO A 217 -19.69 9.53 -26.82
N PRO A 218 -20.39 8.80 -25.95
CA PRO A 218 -21.69 9.19 -25.44
C PRO A 218 -21.67 10.59 -24.81
N THR A 219 -22.78 11.30 -24.89
CA THR A 219 -22.90 12.70 -24.43
C THR A 219 -22.97 12.82 -22.91
N ASP A 220 -23.22 11.74 -22.22
CA ASP A 220 -23.27 11.60 -20.75
C ASP A 220 -21.91 11.27 -20.13
N PHE A 221 -20.88 11.06 -20.95
CA PHE A 221 -19.51 10.93 -20.42
C PHE A 221 -19.07 12.25 -19.78
N ASP A 222 -18.37 12.14 -18.65
CA ASP A 222 -17.67 13.29 -18.08
C ASP A 222 -16.64 13.86 -19.07
N PRO A 223 -16.30 15.16 -18.98
CA PRO A 223 -15.45 15.82 -19.98
C PRO A 223 -14.09 15.13 -20.18
N VAL A 224 -13.45 14.62 -19.13
CA VAL A 224 -12.14 13.98 -19.22
C VAL A 224 -12.26 12.64 -19.93
N SER A 225 -13.24 11.81 -19.55
CA SER A 225 -13.50 10.53 -20.20
C SER A 225 -13.86 10.68 -21.68
N ALA A 226 -14.63 11.71 -22.03
CA ALA A 226 -14.93 12.03 -23.43
C ALA A 226 -13.66 12.37 -24.23
N LEU A 227 -12.74 13.17 -23.67
CA LEU A 227 -11.47 13.52 -24.31
C LEU A 227 -10.56 12.29 -24.47
N VAL A 228 -10.50 11.41 -23.46
CA VAL A 228 -9.76 10.13 -23.55
C VAL A 228 -10.33 9.25 -24.67
N ALA A 229 -11.64 9.09 -24.76
CA ALA A 229 -12.30 8.35 -25.84
C ALA A 229 -11.94 8.94 -27.22
N ARG A 230 -11.95 10.25 -27.36
CA ARG A 230 -11.58 10.95 -28.59
C ARG A 230 -10.09 10.76 -28.93
N SER A 231 -9.22 10.67 -27.94
CA SER A 231 -7.80 10.37 -28.18
C SER A 231 -7.58 8.97 -28.77
N ASN A 232 -8.37 7.98 -28.34
CA ASN A 232 -8.38 6.65 -28.97
C ASN A 232 -8.88 6.72 -30.41
N ARG A 233 -9.97 7.49 -30.64
CA ARG A 233 -10.50 7.74 -31.99
C ARG A 233 -9.46 8.38 -32.92
N ALA A 234 -8.69 9.37 -32.45
CA ALA A 234 -7.62 10.01 -33.24
C ALA A 234 -6.56 8.99 -33.68
N ARG A 235 -6.14 8.08 -32.79
CA ARG A 235 -5.21 6.98 -33.15
C ARG A 235 -5.83 6.01 -34.18
N LEU A 236 -7.11 5.67 -34.04
CA LEU A 236 -7.84 4.81 -34.98
C LEU A 236 -8.03 5.48 -36.35
N LEU A 237 -8.24 6.80 -36.40
CA LEU A 237 -8.23 7.59 -37.63
C LEU A 237 -6.87 7.50 -38.32
N GLU A 238 -5.76 7.59 -37.59
CA GLU A 238 -4.41 7.40 -38.10
C GLU A 238 -4.22 5.98 -38.64
N GLN A 239 -4.68 4.94 -37.94
CA GLN A 239 -4.68 3.54 -38.42
C GLN A 239 -5.44 3.38 -39.73
N ARG A 240 -6.56 4.09 -39.88
CA ARG A 240 -7.39 4.10 -41.08
C ARG A 240 -6.80 4.97 -42.20
N ARG A 241 -5.66 5.65 -41.95
CA ARG A 241 -5.00 6.63 -42.86
C ARG A 241 -5.86 7.88 -43.14
N ARG A 242 -6.79 8.23 -42.26
CA ARG A 242 -7.57 9.48 -42.29
C ARG A 242 -6.79 10.55 -41.53
N TYR A 243 -5.63 10.92 -42.08
CA TYR A 243 -4.62 11.73 -41.37
C TYR A 243 -5.09 13.15 -41.08
N ASP A 244 -5.82 13.77 -41.99
CA ASP A 244 -6.31 15.15 -41.82
C ASP A 244 -7.34 15.21 -40.66
N GLU A 245 -8.18 14.21 -40.55
CA GLU A 245 -9.15 14.11 -39.45
C GLU A 245 -8.47 13.76 -38.12
N ALA A 246 -7.46 12.89 -38.15
CA ALA A 246 -6.66 12.62 -36.97
C ALA A 246 -5.93 13.87 -36.47
N ASP A 247 -5.35 14.67 -37.38
CA ASP A 247 -4.68 15.93 -37.04
C ASP A 247 -5.67 16.96 -36.47
N ALA A 248 -6.86 17.08 -37.06
CA ALA A 248 -7.89 17.95 -36.55
C ALA A 248 -8.34 17.56 -35.13
N GLU A 249 -8.52 16.24 -34.87
CA GLU A 249 -8.88 15.70 -33.56
C GLU A 249 -7.78 15.98 -32.53
N TRP A 250 -6.50 15.75 -32.86
CA TRP A 250 -5.39 16.04 -31.98
C TRP A 250 -5.24 17.54 -31.66
N ARG A 251 -5.43 18.42 -32.64
CA ARG A 251 -5.38 19.87 -32.43
C ARG A 251 -6.48 20.33 -31.46
N ASP A 252 -7.68 19.82 -31.63
CA ASP A 252 -8.79 20.15 -30.73
C ASP A 252 -8.50 19.63 -29.31
N LEU A 253 -8.08 18.37 -29.16
CA LEU A 253 -7.73 17.80 -27.86
C LEU A 253 -6.64 18.61 -27.13
N THR A 254 -5.60 19.04 -27.84
CA THR A 254 -4.50 19.82 -27.24
C THR A 254 -4.84 21.27 -27.00
N SER A 255 -5.97 21.78 -27.51
CA SER A 255 -6.45 23.15 -27.30
C SER A 255 -7.15 23.35 -25.95
N HIS A 256 -7.57 22.27 -25.27
CA HIS A 256 -8.21 22.34 -23.96
C HIS A 256 -7.24 22.85 -22.89
N ALA A 257 -7.65 23.86 -22.14
CA ALA A 257 -6.77 24.62 -21.25
C ALA A 257 -6.05 23.76 -20.18
N ILE A 258 -6.75 22.81 -19.56
CA ILE A 258 -6.19 21.92 -18.51
C ILE A 258 -5.88 20.55 -19.08
N ALA A 259 -6.87 19.87 -19.66
CA ALA A 259 -6.73 18.50 -20.15
C ALA A 259 -5.83 18.38 -21.40
N GLY A 260 -5.62 19.48 -22.12
CA GLY A 260 -4.80 19.47 -23.34
C GLY A 260 -3.36 18.99 -23.12
N ALA A 261 -2.80 19.22 -21.95
CA ALA A 261 -1.47 18.73 -21.58
C ALA A 261 -1.32 17.20 -21.71
N LEU A 262 -2.38 16.45 -21.40
CA LEU A 262 -2.41 14.97 -21.48
C LEU A 262 -2.24 14.44 -22.91
N PHE A 263 -2.58 15.23 -23.90
CA PHE A 263 -2.61 14.82 -25.31
C PHE A 263 -1.42 15.32 -26.14
N ARG A 264 -0.55 16.17 -25.57
CA ARG A 264 0.61 16.71 -26.29
C ARG A 264 1.61 15.64 -26.69
N GLN A 265 1.89 14.70 -25.80
CA GLN A 265 2.82 13.59 -26.09
C GLN A 265 2.33 12.71 -27.25
N PRO A 266 1.11 12.15 -27.25
CA PRO A 266 0.63 11.35 -28.37
C PRO A 266 0.43 12.15 -29.66
N TYR A 267 0.10 13.43 -29.57
CA TYR A 267 0.07 14.31 -30.75
C TYR A 267 1.47 14.54 -31.33
N GLY A 268 2.46 14.77 -30.48
CA GLY A 268 3.87 14.87 -30.91
C GLY A 268 4.32 13.63 -31.68
N GLU A 269 4.01 12.43 -31.17
CA GLU A 269 4.31 11.16 -31.86
C GLU A 269 3.59 11.03 -33.20
N PHE A 270 2.31 11.44 -33.29
CA PHE A 270 1.60 11.49 -34.57
C PHE A 270 2.31 12.39 -35.56
N LEU A 271 2.71 13.61 -35.17
CA LEU A 271 3.42 14.58 -35.98
C LEU A 271 4.79 14.04 -36.46
N GLU A 272 5.52 13.35 -35.56
CA GLU A 272 6.78 12.67 -35.93
C GLU A 272 6.55 11.64 -37.07
N ARG A 273 5.52 10.78 -36.93
CA ARG A 273 5.17 9.78 -37.94
C ARG A 273 4.76 10.42 -39.29
N ARG A 274 4.25 11.65 -39.23
CA ARG A 274 3.93 12.44 -40.46
C ARG A 274 5.11 13.25 -41.01
N GLY A 275 6.30 13.15 -40.38
CA GLY A 275 7.49 13.91 -40.78
C GLY A 275 7.47 15.38 -40.36
N ARG A 276 6.47 15.81 -39.58
CA ARG A 276 6.27 17.21 -39.10
C ARG A 276 7.03 17.43 -37.79
N ARG A 277 8.37 17.27 -37.84
CA ARG A 277 9.24 17.26 -36.66
C ARG A 277 9.23 18.58 -35.90
N ASP A 278 9.23 19.70 -36.58
CA ASP A 278 9.23 21.02 -35.94
C ASP A 278 7.95 21.23 -35.13
N GLU A 279 6.82 20.80 -35.64
CA GLU A 279 5.54 20.87 -34.94
C GLU A 279 5.47 19.86 -33.77
N ALA A 280 6.07 18.68 -33.91
CA ALA A 280 6.22 17.71 -32.84
C ALA A 280 7.02 18.31 -31.67
N LEU A 281 8.15 19.00 -32.00
CA LEU A 281 8.96 19.66 -30.99
C LEU A 281 8.18 20.73 -30.23
N VAL A 282 7.35 21.52 -30.91
CA VAL A 282 6.45 22.50 -30.26
C VAL A 282 5.52 21.82 -29.22
N GLN A 283 4.99 20.63 -29.52
CA GLN A 283 4.13 19.92 -28.57
C GLN A 283 4.92 19.44 -27.35
N TYR A 284 6.12 18.86 -27.55
CA TYR A 284 6.95 18.40 -26.45
C TYR A 284 7.47 19.56 -25.59
N ASP A 285 7.94 20.65 -26.22
CA ASP A 285 8.41 21.84 -25.48
C ASP A 285 7.28 22.48 -24.66
N ALA A 286 6.06 22.54 -25.21
CA ALA A 286 4.91 23.03 -24.48
C ALA A 286 4.54 22.13 -23.27
N ALA A 287 4.70 20.80 -23.37
CA ALA A 287 4.49 19.90 -22.28
C ALA A 287 5.57 20.08 -21.17
N VAL A 288 6.85 20.17 -21.56
CA VAL A 288 7.95 20.44 -20.62
C VAL A 288 7.77 21.79 -19.92
N THR A 289 7.41 22.84 -20.64
CA THR A 289 7.17 24.19 -20.07
C THR A 289 6.01 24.18 -19.07
N ALA A 290 5.00 23.34 -19.29
CA ALA A 290 3.89 23.15 -18.36
C ALA A 290 4.25 22.32 -17.10
N GLY A 291 5.53 21.98 -16.92
CA GLY A 291 6.02 21.21 -15.75
C GLY A 291 5.85 19.70 -15.85
N THR A 292 5.58 19.16 -17.04
CA THR A 292 5.42 17.70 -17.20
C THR A 292 6.76 16.99 -17.01
N ALA A 293 6.85 16.18 -15.98
CA ALA A 293 7.98 15.27 -15.72
C ALA A 293 7.85 13.92 -16.47
N ASP A 294 6.88 13.77 -17.38
CA ASP A 294 6.68 12.51 -18.13
C ASP A 294 7.91 12.19 -19.00
N ARG A 295 8.58 11.12 -18.64
CA ARG A 295 9.79 10.63 -19.35
C ARG A 295 9.56 10.43 -20.84
N ARG A 296 8.34 10.06 -21.25
CA ARG A 296 7.99 9.86 -22.68
C ARG A 296 8.02 11.18 -23.46
N VAL A 297 7.63 12.29 -22.82
CA VAL A 297 7.74 13.63 -23.40
C VAL A 297 9.20 13.99 -23.61
N ILE A 298 10.03 13.80 -22.58
CA ILE A 298 11.48 14.09 -22.64
C ILE A 298 12.15 13.25 -23.73
N GLN A 299 11.90 11.94 -23.75
CA GLN A 299 12.43 11.02 -24.78
C GLN A 299 11.92 11.38 -26.18
N GLY A 300 10.67 11.81 -26.32
CA GLY A 300 10.11 12.28 -27.59
C GLY A 300 10.86 13.51 -28.11
N ARG A 301 11.07 14.49 -27.22
CA ARG A 301 11.83 15.69 -27.53
C ARG A 301 13.28 15.39 -27.96
N GLU A 302 13.99 14.57 -27.18
CA GLU A 302 15.36 14.15 -27.48
C GLU A 302 15.44 13.40 -28.81
N ARG A 303 14.50 12.50 -29.07
CA ARG A 303 14.40 11.75 -30.32
C ARG A 303 14.22 12.66 -31.52
N VAL A 304 13.35 13.67 -31.44
CA VAL A 304 13.15 14.65 -32.53
C VAL A 304 14.41 15.45 -32.76
N LEU A 305 15.06 15.96 -31.71
CA LEU A 305 16.33 16.71 -31.82
C LEU A 305 17.46 15.86 -32.43
N ALA A 306 17.55 14.60 -32.05
CA ALA A 306 18.51 13.64 -32.62
C ALA A 306 18.13 13.15 -34.02
N LYS A 307 17.03 13.61 -34.62
CA LYS A 307 16.48 13.14 -35.89
C LYS A 307 16.25 11.63 -35.92
N GLY A 308 15.94 11.05 -34.76
CA GLY A 308 15.67 9.64 -34.59
C GLY A 308 14.43 9.15 -35.35
N ARG A 309 14.24 7.82 -35.35
CA ARG A 309 13.05 7.19 -35.93
C ARG A 309 11.84 7.42 -35.02
N PRO A 310 10.68 7.85 -35.58
CA PRO A 310 9.46 7.98 -34.78
C PRO A 310 9.00 6.62 -34.26
N PRO A 311 8.26 6.60 -33.11
CA PRO A 311 7.72 5.36 -32.58
C PRO A 311 6.68 4.77 -33.53
N ALA A 312 6.59 3.45 -33.55
CA ALA A 312 5.59 2.76 -34.35
C ALA A 312 4.17 3.10 -33.86
N LEU A 313 3.22 3.08 -34.78
CA LEU A 313 1.81 3.14 -34.40
C LEU A 313 1.44 1.83 -33.69
N PRO A 314 0.77 1.86 -32.54
CA PRO A 314 0.41 0.65 -31.81
C PRO A 314 -0.53 -0.24 -32.65
N SER A 315 -0.37 -1.54 -32.60
CA SER A 315 -1.34 -2.49 -33.12
C SER A 315 -2.71 -2.30 -32.46
N PHE A 316 -3.77 -2.87 -33.03
CA PHE A 316 -5.09 -2.80 -32.42
C PHE A 316 -5.09 -3.44 -31.03
N ARG A 317 -4.30 -4.48 -30.81
CA ARG A 317 -4.18 -5.18 -29.52
C ARG A 317 -3.47 -4.34 -28.47
N GLU A 318 -2.35 -3.74 -28.81
CA GLU A 318 -1.60 -2.80 -27.96
C GLU A 318 -2.44 -1.55 -27.64
N GLY A 319 -3.20 -1.04 -28.63
CA GLY A 319 -4.09 0.10 -28.43
C GLY A 319 -5.24 -0.21 -27.48
N ALA A 320 -5.85 -1.40 -27.59
CA ALA A 320 -6.86 -1.87 -26.64
C ALA A 320 -6.31 -2.05 -25.23
N ALA A 321 -5.11 -2.62 -25.08
CA ALA A 321 -4.43 -2.74 -23.79
C ALA A 321 -4.13 -1.36 -23.17
N GLN A 322 -3.66 -0.40 -23.98
CA GLN A 322 -3.42 0.97 -23.50
C GLN A 322 -4.71 1.66 -23.09
N ALA A 323 -5.82 1.44 -23.80
CA ALA A 323 -7.13 1.98 -23.45
C ALA A 323 -7.59 1.46 -22.08
N LEU A 324 -7.40 0.17 -21.80
CA LEU A 324 -7.70 -0.42 -20.49
C LEU A 324 -6.78 0.08 -19.38
N ARG A 325 -5.48 0.28 -19.66
CA ARG A 325 -4.56 0.91 -18.69
C ARG A 325 -5.02 2.33 -18.34
N THR A 326 -5.44 3.12 -19.32
CA THR A 326 -5.95 4.48 -19.07
C THR A 326 -7.23 4.44 -18.22
N ALA A 327 -8.13 3.49 -18.47
CA ALA A 327 -9.31 3.29 -17.62
C ALA A 327 -8.93 2.88 -16.20
N ALA A 328 -7.91 2.04 -16.04
CA ALA A 328 -7.37 1.65 -14.74
C ALA A 328 -6.80 2.86 -13.96
N ASP A 329 -5.99 3.70 -14.64
CA ASP A 329 -5.43 4.91 -14.03
C ASP A 329 -6.53 5.83 -13.49
N GLN A 330 -7.65 5.99 -14.23
CA GLN A 330 -8.79 6.77 -13.78
C GLN A 330 -9.45 6.18 -12.52
N MET A 331 -9.59 4.85 -12.45
CA MET A 331 -10.17 4.18 -11.27
C MET A 331 -9.24 4.27 -10.06
N ILE A 332 -7.94 4.10 -10.27
CA ILE A 332 -6.92 4.20 -9.21
C ILE A 332 -6.91 5.63 -8.63
N ALA A 333 -6.98 6.66 -9.48
CA ALA A 333 -7.07 8.05 -9.05
C ALA A 333 -8.33 8.34 -8.21
N GLN A 334 -9.43 7.60 -8.45
CA GLN A 334 -10.66 7.65 -7.68
C GLN A 334 -10.66 6.71 -6.46
N ARG A 335 -9.52 6.08 -6.13
CA ARG A 335 -9.35 5.07 -5.08
C ARG A 335 -10.21 3.79 -5.27
N ALA A 336 -10.71 3.56 -6.47
CA ALA A 336 -11.44 2.36 -6.86
C ALA A 336 -10.45 1.26 -7.34
N HIS A 337 -9.54 0.85 -6.46
CA HIS A 337 -8.40 -0.02 -6.78
C HIS A 337 -8.83 -1.38 -7.36
N GLU A 338 -9.93 -1.95 -6.88
CA GLU A 338 -10.45 -3.24 -7.38
C GLU A 338 -10.77 -3.18 -8.89
N PHE A 339 -11.43 -2.10 -9.34
CA PHE A 339 -11.71 -1.91 -10.77
C PHE A 339 -10.42 -1.65 -11.55
N GLY A 340 -9.50 -0.88 -10.97
CA GLY A 340 -8.16 -0.66 -11.54
C GLY A 340 -7.44 -1.99 -11.80
N VAL A 341 -7.43 -2.90 -10.82
CA VAL A 341 -6.82 -4.24 -10.97
C VAL A 341 -7.48 -5.03 -12.09
N VAL A 342 -8.80 -5.04 -12.17
CA VAL A 342 -9.53 -5.75 -13.25
C VAL A 342 -9.07 -5.26 -14.63
N TYR A 343 -9.03 -3.94 -14.84
CA TYR A 343 -8.63 -3.39 -16.13
C TYR A 343 -7.15 -3.62 -16.43
N LEU A 344 -6.27 -3.55 -15.43
CA LEU A 344 -4.86 -3.89 -15.61
C LEU A 344 -4.65 -5.37 -15.94
N ARG A 345 -5.40 -6.28 -15.31
CA ARG A 345 -5.36 -7.71 -15.66
C ARG A 345 -5.81 -7.97 -17.10
N LEU A 346 -6.89 -7.31 -17.54
CA LEU A 346 -7.34 -7.38 -18.92
C LEU A 346 -6.32 -6.77 -19.90
N ALA A 347 -5.70 -5.66 -19.55
CA ALA A 347 -4.62 -5.07 -20.34
C ALA A 347 -3.41 -6.01 -20.45
N GLN A 348 -3.01 -6.63 -19.34
CA GLN A 348 -1.92 -7.60 -19.29
C GLN A 348 -2.18 -8.82 -20.18
N ASN A 349 -3.45 -9.27 -20.26
CA ASN A 349 -3.83 -10.37 -21.14
C ASN A 349 -3.73 -10.02 -22.63
N LEU A 350 -4.05 -8.76 -22.99
CA LEU A 350 -3.94 -8.29 -24.36
C LEU A 350 -2.50 -8.01 -24.78
N ASP A 351 -1.72 -7.36 -23.93
CA ASP A 351 -0.36 -6.90 -24.19
C ASP A 351 0.49 -7.11 -22.92
N PRO A 352 1.05 -8.34 -22.74
CA PRO A 352 1.87 -8.66 -21.57
C PRO A 352 3.10 -7.76 -21.49
N SER A 353 3.28 -7.11 -20.33
CA SER A 353 4.46 -6.29 -20.07
C SER A 353 4.79 -6.21 -18.58
N ASP A 354 6.08 -6.14 -18.26
CA ASP A 354 6.55 -5.97 -16.88
C ASP A 354 6.03 -4.67 -16.25
N ASN A 355 5.82 -3.63 -17.04
CA ASN A 355 5.25 -2.38 -16.55
C ASN A 355 3.80 -2.56 -16.09
N THR A 356 2.96 -3.22 -16.89
CA THR A 356 1.57 -3.52 -16.49
C THR A 356 1.54 -4.45 -15.28
N GLN A 357 2.45 -5.44 -15.24
CA GLN A 357 2.56 -6.37 -14.11
C GLN A 357 2.96 -5.67 -12.81
N LEU A 358 3.90 -4.71 -12.88
CA LEU A 358 4.27 -3.85 -11.76
C LEU A 358 3.06 -3.05 -11.26
N LEU A 359 2.31 -2.41 -12.16
CA LEU A 359 1.11 -1.65 -11.81
C LEU A 359 0.02 -2.52 -11.16
N VAL A 360 -0.19 -3.75 -11.64
CA VAL A 360 -1.10 -4.71 -10.99
C VAL A 360 -0.71 -4.93 -9.53
N GLY A 361 0.57 -5.21 -9.27
CA GLY A 361 1.06 -5.46 -7.91
C GLY A 361 0.93 -4.25 -7.00
N GLN A 362 1.32 -3.08 -7.50
CA GLN A 362 1.19 -1.81 -6.76
C GLN A 362 -0.27 -1.49 -6.43
N THR A 363 -1.18 -1.65 -7.41
CA THR A 363 -2.61 -1.36 -7.21
C THR A 363 -3.24 -2.32 -6.20
N LEU A 364 -2.86 -3.61 -6.21
CA LEU A 364 -3.30 -4.58 -5.21
C LEU A 364 -2.84 -4.20 -3.79
N ILE A 365 -1.57 -3.77 -3.64
CA ILE A 365 -1.04 -3.30 -2.34
C ILE A 365 -1.79 -2.04 -1.88
N GLN A 366 -2.01 -1.07 -2.75
CA GLN A 366 -2.75 0.15 -2.44
C GLN A 366 -4.21 -0.13 -2.06
N GLY A 367 -4.81 -1.16 -2.63
CA GLY A 367 -6.14 -1.67 -2.30
C GLY A 367 -6.20 -2.54 -1.03
N GLY A 368 -5.09 -2.68 -0.29
CA GLY A 368 -5.03 -3.48 0.95
C GLY A 368 -4.92 -5.00 0.73
N ILE A 369 -4.76 -5.46 -0.51
CA ILE A 369 -4.60 -6.89 -0.85
C ILE A 369 -3.10 -7.20 -0.99
N GLU A 370 -2.33 -6.90 0.05
CA GLU A 370 -0.87 -6.91 0.01
C GLU A 370 -0.24 -8.25 -0.42
N PRO A 371 -0.67 -9.43 0.09
CA PRO A 371 -0.05 -10.69 -0.33
C PRO A 371 -0.26 -11.01 -1.81
N ALA A 372 -1.45 -10.70 -2.38
CA ALA A 372 -1.69 -10.84 -3.81
C ALA A 372 -0.87 -9.85 -4.63
N GLY A 373 -0.69 -8.63 -4.10
CA GLY A 373 0.18 -7.62 -4.70
C GLY A 373 1.64 -8.11 -4.75
N ARG A 374 2.18 -8.64 -3.65
CA ARG A 374 3.52 -9.26 -3.63
C ARG A 374 3.65 -10.41 -4.62
N ALA A 375 2.65 -11.28 -4.71
CA ALA A 375 2.63 -12.37 -5.69
C ALA A 375 2.64 -11.86 -7.14
N ALA A 376 1.93 -10.77 -7.43
CA ALA A 376 1.96 -10.13 -8.73
C ALA A 376 3.33 -9.49 -9.02
N LEU A 377 3.91 -8.77 -8.05
CA LEU A 377 5.25 -8.17 -8.17
C LEU A 377 6.34 -9.23 -8.39
N ALA A 378 6.16 -10.43 -7.84
CA ALA A 378 7.09 -11.55 -8.04
C ALA A 378 7.21 -11.99 -9.51
N GLN A 379 6.22 -11.68 -10.34
CA GLN A 379 6.20 -12.05 -11.76
C GLN A 379 6.91 -11.04 -12.67
N VAL A 380 7.35 -9.89 -12.16
CA VAL A 380 8.13 -8.92 -12.95
C VAL A 380 9.49 -9.53 -13.28
N SER A 381 9.86 -9.50 -14.56
CA SER A 381 11.04 -10.17 -15.09
C SER A 381 12.35 -9.44 -14.76
N GLU A 382 13.42 -10.17 -14.48
CA GLU A 382 14.79 -9.64 -14.38
C GLU A 382 15.32 -9.09 -15.70
N ALA A 383 14.71 -9.46 -16.83
CA ALA A 383 15.04 -8.90 -18.13
C ALA A 383 14.75 -7.39 -18.23
N SER A 384 13.96 -6.87 -17.29
CA SER A 384 13.65 -5.44 -17.11
C SER A 384 14.24 -4.91 -15.79
N PRO A 385 15.55 -4.71 -15.65
CA PRO A 385 16.21 -4.49 -14.36
C PRO A 385 15.63 -3.34 -13.54
N ALA A 386 15.22 -2.23 -14.18
CA ALA A 386 14.63 -1.08 -13.48
C ALA A 386 13.23 -1.41 -12.90
N LEU A 387 12.38 -2.10 -13.67
CA LEU A 387 11.04 -2.50 -13.21
C LEU A 387 11.13 -3.63 -12.17
N TYR A 388 12.07 -4.56 -12.35
CA TYR A 388 12.34 -5.61 -11.39
C TYR A 388 12.78 -5.02 -10.04
N ALA A 389 13.76 -4.11 -10.04
CA ALA A 389 14.20 -3.44 -8.81
C ALA A 389 13.04 -2.69 -8.15
N ALA A 390 12.23 -1.95 -8.90
CA ALA A 390 11.03 -1.28 -8.38
C ALA A 390 10.05 -2.28 -7.75
N ALA A 391 9.83 -3.44 -8.39
CA ALA A 391 8.96 -4.49 -7.86
C ALA A 391 9.50 -5.07 -6.54
N ARG A 392 10.83 -5.34 -6.47
CA ARG A 392 11.47 -5.85 -5.23
C ARG A 392 11.39 -4.84 -4.09
N ILE A 393 11.62 -3.56 -4.38
CA ILE A 393 11.48 -2.46 -3.41
C ILE A 393 10.05 -2.41 -2.85
N GLN A 394 9.03 -2.41 -3.73
CA GLN A 394 7.63 -2.39 -3.28
C GLN A 394 7.28 -3.64 -2.45
N THR A 395 7.82 -4.80 -2.82
CA THR A 395 7.66 -6.03 -2.05
C THR A 395 8.30 -5.90 -0.67
N ALA A 396 9.51 -5.34 -0.58
CA ALA A 396 10.20 -5.11 0.69
C ALA A 396 9.43 -4.16 1.60
N ILE A 397 8.92 -3.04 1.07
CA ILE A 397 8.08 -2.10 1.83
C ILE A 397 6.84 -2.80 2.40
N SER A 398 6.16 -3.61 1.58
CA SER A 398 4.99 -4.37 2.03
C SER A 398 5.33 -5.44 3.08
N LEU A 399 6.50 -6.06 2.99
CA LEU A 399 7.00 -7.04 3.97
C LEU A 399 7.37 -6.37 5.28
N GLY A 400 8.05 -5.22 5.24
CA GLY A 400 8.41 -4.45 6.44
C GLY A 400 7.17 -3.99 7.23
N LYS A 401 6.09 -3.57 6.54
CA LYS A 401 4.80 -3.27 7.20
C LYS A 401 4.16 -4.48 7.89
N ALA A 402 4.51 -5.68 7.47
CA ALA A 402 4.06 -6.94 8.04
C ALA A 402 5.05 -7.54 9.05
N ASP A 403 6.03 -6.76 9.54
CA ASP A 403 7.11 -7.18 10.46
C ASP A 403 7.94 -8.38 9.95
N ARG A 404 8.07 -8.51 8.61
CA ARG A 404 8.84 -9.58 7.95
C ARG A 404 10.19 -9.02 7.46
N ASP A 405 10.97 -8.48 8.37
CA ASP A 405 12.16 -7.68 8.08
C ASP A 405 13.27 -8.45 7.33
N GLU A 406 13.53 -9.71 7.68
CA GLU A 406 14.53 -10.53 6.97
C GLU A 406 14.14 -10.78 5.50
N GLU A 407 12.85 -10.96 5.24
CA GLU A 407 12.36 -11.14 3.88
C GLU A 407 12.40 -9.82 3.10
N ALA A 408 12.09 -8.70 3.76
CA ALA A 408 12.23 -7.37 3.19
C ALA A 408 13.69 -7.08 2.80
N LEU A 409 14.64 -7.40 3.68
CA LEU A 409 16.08 -7.30 3.42
C LEU A 409 16.50 -8.16 2.22
N ALA A 410 15.99 -9.38 2.12
CA ALA A 410 16.29 -10.27 0.99
C ALA A 410 15.80 -9.68 -0.35
N GLU A 411 14.62 -9.07 -0.38
CA GLU A 411 14.08 -8.42 -1.58
C GLU A 411 14.90 -7.17 -1.98
N LEU A 412 15.31 -6.35 -1.02
CA LEU A 412 16.20 -5.21 -1.29
C LEU A 412 17.56 -5.64 -1.81
N ARG A 413 18.13 -6.73 -1.29
CA ARG A 413 19.38 -7.31 -1.83
C ARG A 413 19.21 -7.79 -3.27
N ARG A 414 18.05 -8.35 -3.65
CA ARG A 414 17.74 -8.70 -5.04
C ARG A 414 17.66 -7.45 -5.93
N ALA A 415 17.05 -6.37 -5.44
CA ALA A 415 17.02 -5.10 -6.16
C ALA A 415 18.43 -4.55 -6.38
N ALA A 416 19.28 -4.55 -5.35
CA ALA A 416 20.66 -4.10 -5.43
C ALA A 416 21.52 -4.96 -6.38
N ALA A 417 21.27 -6.26 -6.47
CA ALA A 417 22.00 -7.15 -7.37
C ALA A 417 21.79 -6.81 -8.86
N VAL A 418 20.59 -6.37 -9.25
CA VAL A 418 20.29 -5.98 -10.64
C VAL A 418 20.55 -4.50 -10.92
N ARG A 419 20.65 -3.66 -9.89
CA ARG A 419 20.93 -2.21 -9.98
C ARG A 419 22.04 -1.83 -8.98
N PRO A 420 23.26 -2.38 -9.16
CA PRO A 420 24.37 -2.17 -8.23
C PRO A 420 24.91 -0.73 -8.22
N ASP A 421 24.54 0.06 -9.22
CA ASP A 421 24.92 1.46 -9.42
C ASP A 421 23.84 2.47 -8.99
N GLU A 422 22.73 1.99 -8.41
CA GLU A 422 21.59 2.82 -8.03
C GLU A 422 21.67 3.27 -6.58
N ALA A 423 22.00 4.53 -6.34
CA ALA A 423 22.12 5.10 -5.00
C ALA A 423 20.82 4.97 -4.17
N GLY A 424 19.65 5.12 -4.80
CA GLY A 424 18.37 4.97 -4.13
C GLY A 424 18.14 3.56 -3.57
N VAL A 425 18.56 2.52 -4.30
CA VAL A 425 18.48 1.12 -3.82
C VAL A 425 19.42 0.89 -2.65
N ALA A 426 20.66 1.39 -2.74
CA ALA A 426 21.65 1.30 -1.66
C ALA A 426 21.17 2.01 -0.39
N TYR A 427 20.54 3.17 -0.53
CA TYR A 427 19.97 3.93 0.58
C TYR A 427 18.83 3.16 1.27
N MET A 428 17.92 2.57 0.50
CA MET A 428 16.83 1.77 1.06
C MET A 428 17.34 0.52 1.78
N LEU A 429 18.38 -0.12 1.22
CA LEU A 429 19.03 -1.27 1.86
C LEU A 429 19.67 -0.87 3.19
N ALA A 430 20.37 0.27 3.23
CA ALA A 430 20.93 0.82 4.46
C ALA A 430 19.83 1.11 5.50
N GLY A 431 18.71 1.72 5.08
CA GLY A 431 17.55 1.98 5.95
C GLY A 431 16.95 0.71 6.57
N GLN A 432 16.81 -0.36 5.77
CA GLN A 432 16.32 -1.65 6.28
C GLN A 432 17.30 -2.27 7.29
N LEU A 433 18.60 -2.17 7.04
CA LEU A 433 19.63 -2.65 7.98
C LEU A 433 19.62 -1.85 9.29
N MET A 434 19.41 -0.53 9.23
CA MET A 434 19.20 0.31 10.42
C MET A 434 18.01 -0.16 11.25
N GLN A 435 16.87 -0.42 10.60
CA GLN A 435 15.67 -0.92 11.28
C GLN A 435 15.89 -2.27 11.97
N MET A 436 16.79 -3.09 11.43
CA MET A 436 17.16 -4.40 11.98
C MET A 436 18.32 -4.32 12.98
N ASN A 437 18.74 -3.12 13.42
CA ASN A 437 19.89 -2.86 14.31
C ASN A 437 21.24 -3.39 13.76
N ARG A 438 21.35 -3.53 12.43
CA ARG A 438 22.59 -3.97 11.75
C ARG A 438 23.40 -2.76 11.31
N TYR A 439 23.81 -1.96 12.27
CA TYR A 439 24.37 -0.62 12.07
C TYR A 439 25.69 -0.62 11.31
N GLU A 440 26.60 -1.56 11.59
CA GLU A 440 27.88 -1.66 10.89
C GLU A 440 27.67 -1.96 9.39
N GLU A 441 26.75 -2.88 9.05
CA GLU A 441 26.45 -3.18 7.65
C GLU A 441 25.77 -1.99 6.94
N ALA A 442 24.94 -1.23 7.66
CA ALA A 442 24.37 0.01 7.14
C ALA A 442 25.47 1.05 6.86
N LEU A 443 26.43 1.22 7.79
CA LEU A 443 27.56 2.13 7.61
C LEU A 443 28.46 1.74 6.44
N ASP A 444 28.67 0.46 6.17
CA ASP A 444 29.43 0.00 5.00
C ASP A 444 28.80 0.53 3.70
N LEU A 445 27.48 0.53 3.60
CA LEU A 445 26.76 1.09 2.45
C LEU A 445 26.80 2.62 2.44
N LEU A 446 26.50 3.25 3.58
CA LEU A 446 26.42 4.71 3.71
C LEU A 446 27.77 5.39 3.48
N ASN A 447 28.88 4.75 3.85
CA ASN A 447 30.26 5.19 3.57
C ASN A 447 30.77 4.76 2.19
N GLY A 448 30.00 3.91 1.49
CA GLY A 448 30.34 3.43 0.16
C GLY A 448 30.26 4.51 -0.92
N PRO A 449 30.88 4.28 -2.09
CA PRO A 449 31.03 5.29 -3.14
C PRO A 449 29.72 5.75 -3.79
N LEU A 450 28.63 5.02 -3.60
CA LEU A 450 27.31 5.39 -4.13
C LEU A 450 26.60 6.45 -3.29
N LEU A 451 26.81 6.43 -1.97
CA LEU A 451 26.11 7.30 -1.02
C LEU A 451 27.03 8.37 -0.42
N ASN A 452 28.33 8.09 -0.29
CA ASN A 452 29.31 9.04 0.21
C ASN A 452 29.88 9.89 -0.93
N THR A 453 29.07 10.81 -1.43
CA THR A 453 29.41 11.71 -2.55
C THR A 453 29.34 13.17 -2.11
N ALA A 454 29.98 14.07 -2.88
CA ALA A 454 29.94 15.51 -2.59
C ALA A 454 28.52 16.11 -2.65
N ASP A 455 27.63 15.49 -3.43
CA ASP A 455 26.24 15.93 -3.63
C ASP A 455 25.24 15.09 -2.82
N GLN A 456 25.69 14.36 -1.79
CA GLN A 456 24.81 13.55 -0.94
C GLN A 456 23.78 14.44 -0.22
N GLY A 457 22.53 13.94 -0.10
CA GLY A 457 21.45 14.63 0.60
C GLY A 457 21.62 14.58 2.14
N TYR A 458 20.89 15.46 2.82
CA TYR A 458 20.88 15.47 4.30
C TYR A 458 20.40 14.13 4.87
N GLU A 459 19.59 13.39 4.15
CA GLU A 459 19.06 12.08 4.56
C GLU A 459 20.18 11.04 4.74
N VAL A 460 21.21 11.08 3.90
CA VAL A 460 22.37 10.18 4.02
C VAL A 460 23.20 10.54 5.25
N HIS A 461 23.45 11.83 5.46
CA HIS A 461 24.10 12.33 6.66
C HIS A 461 23.34 11.95 7.93
N PHE A 462 22.01 12.14 7.93
CA PHE A 462 21.15 11.79 9.05
C PHE A 462 21.24 10.28 9.38
N LEU A 463 21.06 9.42 8.38
CA LEU A 463 21.07 7.96 8.59
C LEU A 463 22.45 7.48 9.09
N ARG A 464 23.54 8.09 8.57
CA ARG A 464 24.90 7.81 9.03
C ARG A 464 25.13 8.28 10.46
N GLY A 465 24.65 9.46 10.79
CA GLY A 465 24.72 10.01 12.14
C GLY A 465 23.97 9.14 13.15
N ALA A 466 22.76 8.69 12.81
CA ALA A 466 21.98 7.77 13.64
C ALA A 466 22.68 6.40 13.81
N ALA A 467 23.32 5.89 12.76
CA ALA A 467 24.09 4.65 12.86
C ALA A 467 25.30 4.78 13.77
N TYR A 468 26.05 5.90 13.68
CA TYR A 468 27.17 6.16 14.56
C TYR A 468 26.74 6.33 16.01
N GLU A 469 25.65 7.03 16.28
CA GLU A 469 25.07 7.19 17.62
C GLU A 469 24.71 5.82 18.23
N SER A 470 24.03 4.97 17.45
CA SER A 470 23.67 3.61 17.90
C SER A 470 24.89 2.72 18.22
N LEU A 471 26.06 3.04 17.68
CA LEU A 471 27.34 2.35 17.91
C LEU A 471 28.25 3.01 18.94
N ASP A 472 27.76 3.95 19.75
CA ASP A 472 28.54 4.69 20.74
C ASP A 472 29.67 5.56 20.14
N ARG A 473 29.52 5.99 18.88
CA ARG A 473 30.48 6.82 18.14
C ARG A 473 30.01 8.27 18.08
N ASP A 474 29.84 8.88 19.25
CA ASP A 474 29.22 10.20 19.44
C ASP A 474 29.88 11.34 18.65
N THR A 475 31.22 11.30 18.48
CA THR A 475 31.92 12.32 17.71
C THR A 475 31.58 12.29 16.23
N GLU A 476 31.51 11.09 15.63
CA GLU A 476 31.12 10.91 14.24
C GLU A 476 29.64 11.19 14.06
N ALA A 477 28.79 10.76 15.01
CA ALA A 477 27.36 11.05 15.02
C ALA A 477 27.10 12.57 15.02
N GLU A 478 27.77 13.32 15.91
CA GLU A 478 27.66 14.80 15.96
C GLU A 478 28.04 15.44 14.63
N ALA A 479 29.17 15.01 14.03
CA ALA A 479 29.64 15.57 12.78
C ALA A 479 28.63 15.39 11.63
N GLU A 480 28.06 14.19 11.50
CA GLU A 480 27.10 13.85 10.46
C GLU A 480 25.75 14.54 10.70
N LEU A 481 25.21 14.49 11.91
CA LEU A 481 23.95 15.17 12.25
C LEU A 481 24.07 16.69 12.10
N TRP A 482 25.22 17.27 12.43
CA TRP A 482 25.50 18.69 12.21
C TRP A 482 25.52 19.01 10.71
N ALA A 483 26.16 18.18 9.88
CA ALA A 483 26.19 18.37 8.44
C ALA A 483 24.75 18.30 7.85
N ALA A 484 23.94 17.34 8.28
CA ALA A 484 22.54 17.26 7.89
C ALA A 484 21.76 18.53 8.27
N LEU A 485 21.94 19.01 9.50
CA LEU A 485 21.26 20.22 10.00
C LEU A 485 21.69 21.49 9.25
N GLN A 486 22.95 21.60 8.82
CA GLN A 486 23.38 22.72 7.97
C GLN A 486 22.64 22.77 6.62
N MET A 487 22.24 21.61 6.09
CA MET A 487 21.46 21.53 4.84
C MET A 487 19.97 21.85 5.07
N GLN A 488 19.45 21.50 6.27
CA GLN A 488 18.05 21.67 6.64
C GLN A 488 17.92 22.27 8.07
N PRO A 489 18.19 23.58 8.26
CA PRO A 489 18.36 24.20 9.58
C PRO A 489 17.10 24.21 10.47
N ASP A 490 15.93 24.10 9.87
CA ASP A 490 14.64 24.12 10.57
C ASP A 490 13.92 22.77 10.58
N ASN A 491 14.60 21.69 10.15
CA ASN A 491 14.04 20.35 10.16
C ASN A 491 13.87 19.85 11.61
N PRO A 492 12.63 19.58 12.08
CA PRO A 492 12.39 19.23 13.49
C PRO A 492 13.09 17.93 13.90
N THR A 493 13.11 16.94 13.02
CA THR A 493 13.78 15.65 13.28
C THR A 493 15.27 15.85 13.52
N LEU A 494 15.95 16.61 12.67
CA LEU A 494 17.40 16.87 12.81
C LEU A 494 17.71 17.69 14.06
N LEU A 495 16.88 18.70 14.35
CA LEU A 495 16.98 19.49 15.58
C LEU A 495 16.84 18.62 16.82
N ASN A 496 15.89 17.69 16.79
CA ASN A 496 15.64 16.77 17.89
C ASN A 496 16.81 15.79 18.09
N TYR A 497 17.26 15.13 17.03
CA TYR A 497 18.33 14.13 17.12
C TYR A 497 19.66 14.73 17.60
N LEU A 498 20.11 15.81 16.98
CA LEU A 498 21.36 16.44 17.42
C LEU A 498 21.21 17.08 18.80
N GLY A 499 20.07 17.71 19.07
CA GLY A 499 19.77 18.29 20.38
C GLY A 499 19.77 17.24 21.49
N TYR A 500 19.16 16.09 21.24
CA TYR A 500 19.14 14.96 22.17
C TYR A 500 20.56 14.42 22.42
N LEU A 501 21.34 14.17 21.37
CA LEU A 501 22.73 13.73 21.50
C LEU A 501 23.53 14.66 22.40
N TRP A 502 23.40 15.98 22.27
CA TRP A 502 24.10 16.95 23.10
C TRP A 502 23.61 16.99 24.54
N VAL A 503 22.32 16.77 24.76
CA VAL A 503 21.71 16.70 26.10
C VAL A 503 22.12 15.42 26.79
N ASP A 504 22.08 14.29 26.12
CA ASP A 504 22.33 12.98 26.70
C ASP A 504 23.83 12.78 27.04
N THR A 505 24.72 13.16 26.14
CA THR A 505 26.17 13.15 26.40
C THR A 505 26.62 14.22 27.41
N GLY A 506 25.77 15.21 27.68
CA GLY A 506 26.13 16.35 28.54
C GLY A 506 27.06 17.36 27.89
N ALA A 507 27.38 17.22 26.60
CA ALA A 507 28.35 18.07 25.90
C ALA A 507 27.89 19.54 25.78
N ARG A 508 26.63 19.75 25.39
CA ARG A 508 26.02 21.07 25.13
C ARG A 508 24.56 21.11 25.57
N VAL A 509 24.28 20.83 26.83
CA VAL A 509 22.89 20.63 27.36
C VAL A 509 21.98 21.84 27.06
N GLN A 510 22.48 23.09 27.22
CA GLN A 510 21.65 24.27 27.00
C GLN A 510 21.33 24.49 25.52
N GLU A 511 22.28 24.29 24.63
CA GLU A 511 22.13 24.44 23.20
C GLU A 511 21.22 23.32 22.66
N GLY A 512 21.44 22.08 23.09
CA GLY A 512 20.59 20.94 22.73
C GLY A 512 19.13 21.11 23.17
N ALA A 513 18.91 21.56 24.41
CA ALA A 513 17.56 21.85 24.90
C ALA A 513 16.85 22.94 24.08
N ALA A 514 17.58 23.99 23.64
CA ALA A 514 17.00 25.01 22.78
C ALA A 514 16.61 24.47 21.38
N MET A 515 17.40 23.55 20.83
CA MET A 515 17.09 22.88 19.57
C MET A 515 15.86 21.99 19.70
N ILE A 516 15.78 21.18 20.75
CA ILE A 516 14.61 20.33 21.03
C ILE A 516 13.35 21.17 21.25
N ALA A 517 13.45 22.30 21.95
CA ALA A 517 12.31 23.21 22.11
C ALA A 517 11.82 23.79 20.77
N ARG A 518 12.73 24.10 19.82
CA ARG A 518 12.34 24.49 18.46
C ARG A 518 11.67 23.34 17.71
N ALA A 519 12.20 22.12 17.81
CA ALA A 519 11.61 20.94 17.21
C ALA A 519 10.19 20.70 17.73
N HIS A 520 9.99 20.77 19.05
CA HIS A 520 8.68 20.60 19.67
C HIS A 520 7.69 21.71 19.29
N ALA A 521 8.15 22.94 19.13
CA ALA A 521 7.30 24.03 18.66
C ALA A 521 6.82 23.83 17.22
N ALA A 522 7.62 23.18 16.36
CA ALA A 522 7.25 22.84 14.98
C ALA A 522 6.32 21.61 14.92
N GLU A 523 6.57 20.60 15.75
CA GLU A 523 5.80 19.34 15.77
C GLU A 523 5.29 19.01 17.20
N PRO A 524 4.33 19.77 17.71
CA PRO A 524 3.87 19.61 19.11
C PRO A 524 3.05 18.34 19.36
N LYS A 525 2.68 17.60 18.31
CA LYS A 525 1.95 16.33 18.41
C LYS A 525 2.88 15.11 18.48
N ASP A 526 4.15 15.26 18.18
CA ASP A 526 5.12 14.17 18.23
C ASP A 526 5.48 13.85 19.69
N GLY A 527 5.22 12.59 20.11
CA GLY A 527 5.49 12.12 21.47
C GLY A 527 6.99 11.98 21.75
N ASN A 528 7.78 11.58 20.74
CA ASN A 528 9.23 11.39 20.89
C ASN A 528 9.96 12.73 21.05
N ILE A 529 9.55 13.76 20.27
CA ILE A 529 10.10 15.11 20.43
C ILE A 529 9.69 15.70 21.79
N GLN A 530 8.48 15.42 22.27
CA GLN A 530 8.04 15.86 23.60
C GLN A 530 8.80 15.16 24.72
N ASP A 531 9.09 13.86 24.56
CA ASP A 531 9.98 13.13 25.48
C ASP A 531 11.37 13.75 25.54
N SER A 532 11.98 14.00 24.40
CA SER A 532 13.29 14.67 24.34
C SER A 532 13.28 16.02 25.05
N LEU A 533 12.18 16.79 24.94
CA LEU A 533 12.03 18.06 25.68
C LEU A 533 11.96 17.81 27.19
N GLY A 534 11.18 16.85 27.63
CA GLY A 534 11.09 16.45 29.03
C GLY A 534 12.43 15.97 29.57
N TRP A 535 13.15 15.15 28.81
CA TRP A 535 14.49 14.68 29.18
C TRP A 535 15.50 15.84 29.26
N ALA A 536 15.47 16.77 28.31
CA ALA A 536 16.33 17.96 28.36
C ALA A 536 16.08 18.82 29.63
N GLN A 537 14.82 18.97 30.02
CA GLN A 537 14.45 19.66 31.28
C GLN A 537 14.92 18.88 32.50
N PHE A 538 14.79 17.55 32.48
CA PHE A 538 15.33 16.70 33.55
C PHE A 538 16.85 16.87 33.71
N ARG A 539 17.59 16.84 32.62
CA ARG A 539 19.06 17.03 32.63
C ARG A 539 19.46 18.45 33.03
N GLN A 540 18.57 19.43 32.93
CA GLN A 540 18.75 20.80 33.44
C GLN A 540 18.31 20.95 34.90
N GLY A 541 17.82 19.90 35.56
CA GLY A 541 17.32 19.93 36.95
C GLY A 541 15.90 20.53 37.08
N GLN A 542 15.17 20.73 36.00
CA GLN A 542 13.82 21.27 35.97
C GLN A 542 12.78 20.13 36.10
N TYR A 543 12.84 19.39 37.19
CA TYR A 543 12.15 18.09 37.33
C TYR A 543 10.63 18.17 37.24
N GLU A 544 9.98 19.22 37.78
CA GLU A 544 8.53 19.39 37.69
C GLU A 544 8.08 19.66 36.25
N ALA A 545 8.85 20.46 35.48
CA ALA A 545 8.56 20.69 34.08
C ALA A 545 8.81 19.43 33.24
N ALA A 546 9.84 18.67 33.56
CA ALA A 546 10.14 17.37 32.94
C ALA A 546 8.95 16.41 33.10
N VAL A 547 8.39 16.28 34.31
CA VAL A 547 7.22 15.42 34.56
C VAL A 547 6.06 15.79 33.66
N VAL A 548 5.74 17.09 33.53
CA VAL A 548 4.61 17.54 32.68
C VAL A 548 4.79 17.14 31.21
N ASN A 549 6.01 17.32 30.65
CA ASN A 549 6.26 16.97 29.27
C ASN A 549 6.35 15.44 29.06
N LEU A 550 6.93 14.70 30.01
CA LEU A 550 7.02 13.25 29.93
C LEU A 550 5.66 12.55 30.13
N GLU A 551 4.79 13.07 31.01
CA GLU A 551 3.40 12.62 31.09
C GLU A 551 2.68 12.81 29.75
N GLY A 552 2.83 13.98 29.10
CA GLY A 552 2.26 14.24 27.78
C GLY A 552 2.87 13.38 26.66
N ALA A 553 4.13 12.99 26.77
CA ALA A 553 4.78 12.07 25.83
C ALA A 553 4.25 10.64 26.01
N VAL A 554 4.09 10.14 27.24
CA VAL A 554 3.49 8.83 27.52
C VAL A 554 2.04 8.76 27.06
N ASP A 555 1.26 9.83 27.18
CA ASP A 555 -0.12 9.88 26.66
C ASP A 555 -0.19 9.67 25.14
N LYS A 556 0.83 10.12 24.40
CA LYS A 556 0.93 9.97 22.95
C LYS A 556 1.52 8.62 22.55
N GLU A 557 2.53 8.14 23.27
CA GLU A 557 3.31 6.94 22.96
C GLU A 557 3.38 5.99 24.19
N PRO A 558 2.25 5.44 24.63
CA PRO A 558 2.19 4.67 25.90
C PRO A 558 2.95 3.34 25.87
N ALA A 559 3.29 2.85 24.66
CA ALA A 559 4.05 1.62 24.49
C ALA A 559 5.56 1.85 24.23
N ASN A 560 6.04 3.09 24.30
CA ASN A 560 7.46 3.40 24.16
C ASN A 560 8.17 3.18 25.49
N ALA A 561 9.11 2.24 25.53
CA ALA A 561 9.84 1.86 26.75
C ALA A 561 10.74 2.98 27.27
N GLU A 562 11.37 3.74 26.39
CA GLU A 562 12.27 4.84 26.76
C GLU A 562 11.50 5.98 27.42
N ILE A 563 10.38 6.39 26.83
CA ILE A 563 9.53 7.45 27.39
C ILE A 563 9.02 7.08 28.79
N ASN A 564 8.60 5.80 28.98
CA ASN A 564 8.17 5.32 30.30
C ASN A 564 9.35 5.30 31.31
N ASP A 565 10.56 4.97 30.87
CA ASP A 565 11.74 4.99 31.74
C ASP A 565 12.11 6.42 32.16
N HIS A 566 12.14 7.37 31.22
CA HIS A 566 12.37 8.79 31.50
C HIS A 566 11.33 9.37 32.46
N LEU A 567 10.03 9.03 32.28
CA LEU A 567 8.99 9.46 33.22
C LEU A 567 9.19 8.85 34.60
N GLY A 568 9.62 7.60 34.68
CA GLY A 568 9.97 6.94 35.93
C GLY A 568 11.08 7.68 36.67
N ASP A 569 12.16 8.06 35.96
CA ASP A 569 13.26 8.84 36.52
C ASP A 569 12.82 10.24 36.96
N ALA A 570 11.96 10.91 36.18
CA ALA A 570 11.42 12.22 36.52
C ALA A 570 10.50 12.14 37.77
N TYR A 571 9.63 11.17 37.87
CA TYR A 571 8.80 10.94 39.06
C TYR A 571 9.67 10.68 40.30
N TRP A 572 10.73 9.89 40.17
CA TRP A 572 11.65 9.64 41.25
C TRP A 572 12.28 10.94 41.76
N ALA A 573 12.75 11.80 40.82
CA ALA A 573 13.41 13.06 41.16
C ALA A 573 12.49 14.05 41.91
N VAL A 574 11.18 14.05 41.64
CA VAL A 574 10.19 14.88 42.38
C VAL A 574 9.60 14.18 43.61
N GLY A 575 10.09 13.00 43.99
CA GLY A 575 9.65 12.26 45.19
C GLY A 575 8.37 11.42 45.01
N ARG A 576 7.85 11.30 43.77
CA ARG A 576 6.69 10.46 43.40
C ARG A 576 7.10 9.00 43.22
N GLN A 577 7.62 8.38 44.30
CA GLN A 577 8.28 7.07 44.24
C GLN A 577 7.37 5.93 43.76
N ARG A 578 6.08 5.98 44.11
CA ARG A 578 5.12 4.95 43.68
C ARG A 578 4.86 4.99 42.19
N GLU A 579 4.69 6.17 41.64
CA GLU A 579 4.49 6.40 40.23
C GLU A 579 5.75 6.05 39.43
N ALA A 580 6.93 6.36 39.95
CA ALA A 580 8.20 5.91 39.36
C ALA A 580 8.23 4.38 39.21
N GLY A 581 7.86 3.67 40.30
CA GLY A 581 7.77 2.21 40.27
C GLY A 581 6.77 1.67 39.24
N PHE A 582 5.63 2.34 39.04
CA PHE A 582 4.68 1.93 38.01
C PHE A 582 5.25 2.09 36.59
N GLN A 583 5.93 3.19 36.31
CA GLN A 583 6.52 3.41 35.00
C GLN A 583 7.66 2.43 34.71
N TRP A 584 8.58 2.20 35.64
CA TRP A 584 9.64 1.21 35.45
C TRP A 584 9.11 -0.22 35.33
N ASN A 585 8.07 -0.61 36.09
CA ASN A 585 7.41 -1.90 35.86
C ASN A 585 6.70 -1.97 34.49
N ARG A 586 6.17 -0.83 33.98
CA ARG A 586 5.59 -0.77 32.64
C ARG A 586 6.65 -1.07 31.57
N VAL A 587 7.86 -0.53 31.69
CA VAL A 587 8.97 -0.81 30.79
C VAL A 587 9.23 -2.32 30.66
N LEU A 588 9.22 -3.05 31.80
CA LEU A 588 9.44 -4.51 31.81
C LEU A 588 8.32 -5.33 31.14
N THR A 589 7.16 -4.74 30.89
CA THR A 589 6.07 -5.38 30.13
C THR A 589 6.13 -5.10 28.63
N LEU A 590 7.03 -4.22 28.20
CA LEU A 590 7.22 -3.84 26.80
C LEU A 590 8.35 -4.68 26.18
N ASP A 591 8.45 -4.63 24.86
CA ASP A 591 9.54 -5.27 24.13
C ASP A 591 10.82 -4.44 24.28
N VAL A 592 11.73 -4.90 25.13
CA VAL A 592 13.00 -4.22 25.47
C VAL A 592 14.17 -5.19 25.39
N ASP A 593 15.34 -4.69 25.05
CA ASP A 593 16.56 -5.47 25.07
C ASP A 593 17.02 -5.84 26.51
N ASP A 594 17.91 -6.82 26.60
CA ASP A 594 18.41 -7.33 27.87
C ASP A 594 19.16 -6.25 28.69
N LYS A 595 19.78 -5.27 28.02
CA LYS A 595 20.49 -4.17 28.67
C LYS A 595 19.53 -3.20 29.36
N ARG A 596 18.50 -2.71 28.65
CA ARG A 596 17.46 -1.84 29.21
C ARG A 596 16.71 -2.56 30.33
N LYS A 597 16.38 -3.84 30.14
CA LYS A 597 15.75 -4.65 31.16
C LYS A 597 16.58 -4.69 32.44
N ALA A 598 17.88 -4.99 32.35
CA ALA A 598 18.77 -5.04 33.51
C ALA A 598 18.91 -3.68 34.22
N GLU A 599 18.97 -2.57 33.46
CA GLU A 599 19.00 -1.22 34.01
C GLU A 599 17.76 -0.88 34.82
N VAL A 600 16.56 -1.18 34.28
CA VAL A 600 15.28 -0.90 34.95
C VAL A 600 15.08 -1.82 36.15
N GLU A 601 15.43 -3.11 36.06
CA GLU A 601 15.45 -4.01 37.21
C GLU A 601 16.39 -3.52 38.31
N GLY A 602 17.53 -2.94 37.94
CA GLY A 602 18.44 -2.27 38.87
C GLY A 602 17.78 -1.08 39.57
N LYS A 603 17.10 -0.20 38.83
CA LYS A 603 16.36 0.94 39.40
C LYS A 603 15.29 0.48 40.41
N LEU A 604 14.51 -0.53 40.08
CA LEU A 604 13.47 -1.10 40.95
C LEU A 604 14.09 -1.69 42.21
N ARG A 605 15.13 -2.46 42.13
CA ARG A 605 15.83 -3.08 43.26
C ARG A 605 16.51 -2.04 44.15
N ASP A 606 17.31 -1.17 43.56
CA ASP A 606 18.18 -0.29 44.32
C ASP A 606 17.43 0.91 44.92
N ARG A 607 16.43 1.42 44.22
CA ARG A 607 15.64 2.58 44.67
C ARG A 607 14.38 2.22 45.45
N LEU A 608 13.68 1.14 45.07
CA LEU A 608 12.41 0.76 45.67
C LEU A 608 12.47 -0.51 46.54
N GLY A 609 13.57 -1.26 46.55
CA GLY A 609 13.70 -2.53 47.25
C GLY A 609 12.76 -3.61 46.65
N GLN A 610 12.31 -3.46 45.43
CA GLN A 610 11.47 -4.43 44.75
C GLN A 610 12.33 -5.45 44.00
N ASP A 611 12.01 -6.74 44.12
CA ASP A 611 12.61 -7.78 43.29
C ASP A 611 11.69 -8.10 42.11
N PRO A 612 12.01 -7.60 40.90
CA PRO A 612 11.19 -7.81 39.70
C PRO A 612 11.24 -9.24 39.19
N THR A 613 12.21 -10.07 39.64
CA THR A 613 12.38 -11.47 39.14
C THR A 613 11.38 -12.43 39.76
N GLY A 614 10.59 -11.98 40.77
CA GLY A 614 9.47 -12.75 41.32
C GLY A 614 9.86 -13.95 42.18
N ASP A 615 11.15 -14.11 42.54
CA ASP A 615 11.60 -15.10 43.50
C ASP A 615 11.16 -14.63 44.91
N LYS A 616 9.90 -14.86 45.22
CA LYS A 616 9.41 -14.74 46.59
C LYS A 616 10.08 -15.85 47.40
N GLY A 617 11.28 -15.56 47.86
CA GLY A 617 11.85 -16.32 48.96
C GLY A 617 10.79 -16.40 50.06
N LEU A 618 10.21 -17.57 50.28
CA LEU A 618 9.37 -17.90 51.43
C LEU A 618 10.18 -17.60 52.70
N GLY A 619 10.16 -16.32 53.08
CA GLY A 619 10.66 -15.88 54.37
C GLY A 619 9.92 -16.64 55.46
N SER A 620 10.61 -17.57 56.08
CA SER A 620 10.18 -18.30 57.26
C SER A 620 9.59 -17.34 58.28
N ALA A 621 8.29 -17.47 58.51
CA ALA A 621 7.65 -16.95 59.70
C ALA A 621 8.22 -17.73 60.91
N GLY A 622 9.31 -17.20 61.46
CA GLY A 622 9.84 -17.59 62.74
C GLY A 622 8.84 -17.18 63.83
N GLY A 623 8.28 -18.14 64.48
CA GLY A 623 7.41 -17.93 65.60
C GLY A 623 8.12 -17.18 66.73
N ALA A 624 7.41 -16.26 67.33
CA ALA A 624 7.68 -15.78 68.69
C ALA A 624 6.59 -16.34 69.60
N THR A 625 6.96 -17.35 70.35
CA THR A 625 6.34 -17.66 71.63
C THR A 625 6.98 -16.77 72.66
N ASP A 626 6.27 -15.92 73.29
CA ASP A 626 5.92 -15.76 74.73
C ASP A 626 5.15 -14.48 74.94
#